data_700a227cd48cd20c9a41715c2b0092a4
#
_entry.id   700a227cd48cd20c9a41715c2b0092a4
#
_cell.length_a   1.000
_cell.length_b   1.000
_cell.length_c   1.000
_cell.angle_alpha   90.00
_cell.angle_beta   90.00
_cell.angle_gamma   90.00
#
_symmetry.space_group_name_H-M   'P 1'
#
loop_
_entity.id
_entity.type
_entity.pdbx_description
1 polymer ?
#
loop_
_entity_poly.entity_id
_entity_poly.type
_entity_poly.pdbx_seq_one_letter_code
_entity_poly.pdbx_strand_id
1 'polypeptide(L)'
;FTIHPGQGKTELIPAKRAYTVEFCNFAKTGTDTVKVLVNGAETEAAVKYEEKLQKICVEVEADTAAEVQIILAGEVADNQTKERVFDFLNQAEIGFVLKDRLYQLITAGKKLPVLLSELQSMELDKDLYGALMEILTA
;
A
#
# COMPACT_ATOMS: atom_id res chain seq x y z
N PHE A 1 12.71 2.80 -9.48
CA PHE A 1 11.68 3.50 -10.23
C PHE A 1 12.29 4.68 -10.97
N THR A 2 11.93 4.89 -12.25
CA THR A 2 12.51 5.98 -13.05
C THR A 2 11.40 6.76 -13.75
N ILE A 3 11.47 8.09 -13.64
CA ILE A 3 10.68 9.03 -14.41
C ILE A 3 11.59 9.56 -15.51
N HIS A 4 11.27 9.25 -16.75
CA HIS A 4 12.04 9.70 -17.89
C HIS A 4 11.72 11.16 -18.26
N PRO A 5 12.69 11.87 -18.88
CA PRO A 5 12.46 13.22 -19.40
C PRO A 5 11.22 13.32 -20.29
N GLY A 6 10.52 14.43 -20.20
CA GLY A 6 9.40 14.71 -21.08
C GLY A 6 9.84 14.76 -22.55
N GLN A 7 9.05 14.13 -23.44
CA GLN A 7 9.32 14.09 -24.88
C GLN A 7 8.24 14.87 -25.66
N GLY A 8 8.60 15.34 -26.83
CA GLY A 8 7.70 16.08 -27.71
C GLY A 8 7.73 17.61 -27.52
N LYS A 9 6.56 18.26 -27.61
CA LYS A 9 6.43 19.73 -27.47
C LYS A 9 6.45 20.13 -25.99
N THR A 10 7.63 20.18 -25.41
CA THR A 10 7.83 20.44 -23.97
C THR A 10 7.59 21.91 -23.60
N GLU A 11 7.55 22.85 -24.58
CA GLU A 11 7.22 24.24 -24.35
C GLU A 11 5.79 24.50 -23.85
N LEU A 12 4.90 23.48 -23.98
CA LEU A 12 3.51 23.56 -23.53
C LEU A 12 3.30 23.06 -22.09
N ILE A 13 4.34 22.56 -21.45
CA ILE A 13 4.26 22.00 -20.08
C ILE A 13 5.16 22.79 -19.14
N PRO A 14 4.87 22.81 -17.82
CA PRO A 14 5.72 23.52 -16.86
C PRO A 14 7.17 23.04 -16.94
N ALA A 15 8.11 23.98 -16.87
CA ALA A 15 9.54 23.66 -16.89
C ALA A 15 9.98 22.83 -15.69
N LYS A 16 9.31 23.01 -14.52
CA LYS A 16 9.51 22.23 -13.30
C LYS A 16 8.23 21.54 -12.88
N ARG A 17 8.37 20.37 -12.26
CA ARG A 17 7.29 19.60 -11.69
C ARG A 17 7.64 19.06 -10.31
N ALA A 18 6.67 19.11 -9.42
CA ALA A 18 6.70 18.34 -8.18
C ALA A 18 6.13 16.95 -8.45
N TYR A 19 6.87 15.92 -8.09
CA TYR A 19 6.46 14.53 -8.18
C TYR A 19 6.23 13.99 -6.78
N THR A 20 5.11 13.30 -6.58
CA THR A 20 4.85 12.49 -5.40
C THR A 20 4.76 11.04 -5.86
N VAL A 21 5.70 10.21 -5.41
CA VAL A 21 5.74 8.79 -5.74
C VAL A 21 5.46 8.00 -4.49
N GLU A 22 4.45 7.14 -4.55
CA GLU A 22 4.01 6.30 -3.45
C GLU A 22 4.41 4.84 -3.71
N PHE A 23 5.19 4.27 -2.80
CA PHE A 23 5.55 2.86 -2.79
C PHE A 23 4.69 2.17 -1.74
N CYS A 24 3.66 1.44 -2.19
CA CYS A 24 2.72 0.74 -1.33
C CYS A 24 3.29 -0.60 -0.87
N ASN A 25 2.84 -1.07 0.29
CA ASN A 25 3.22 -2.36 0.88
C ASN A 25 4.72 -2.49 1.22
N PHE A 26 5.35 -1.41 1.58
CA PHE A 26 6.72 -1.42 2.09
C PHE A 26 6.77 -1.22 3.60
N ALA A 27 7.70 -1.92 4.26
CA ALA A 27 7.98 -1.71 5.67
C ALA A 27 8.62 -0.33 5.92
N LYS A 28 8.39 0.25 7.09
CA LYS A 28 8.93 1.57 7.49
C LYS A 28 10.44 1.66 7.37
N THR A 29 11.14 0.57 7.61
CA THR A 29 12.61 0.48 7.45
C THR A 29 13.10 0.84 6.05
N GLY A 30 12.23 0.74 5.04
CA GLY A 30 12.56 1.16 3.68
C GLY A 30 12.78 2.68 3.53
N THR A 31 12.25 3.52 4.43
CA THR A 31 12.42 4.98 4.34
C THR A 31 13.88 5.42 4.38
N ASP A 32 14.68 4.76 5.23
CA ASP A 32 16.09 5.10 5.41
C ASP A 32 16.98 4.66 4.23
N THR A 33 16.42 3.87 3.32
CA THR A 33 17.11 3.37 2.13
C THR A 33 16.82 4.16 0.87
N VAL A 34 15.86 5.09 0.93
CA VAL A 34 15.45 5.89 -0.23
C VAL A 34 16.59 6.80 -0.67
N LYS A 35 16.97 6.68 -1.94
CA LYS A 35 17.88 7.62 -2.62
C LYS A 35 17.19 8.16 -3.86
N VAL A 36 17.27 9.47 -4.03
CA VAL A 36 16.73 10.14 -5.21
C VAL A 36 17.87 10.72 -6.02
N LEU A 37 17.91 10.40 -7.29
CA LEU A 37 18.88 10.92 -8.25
C LEU A 37 18.15 11.75 -9.31
N VAL A 38 18.63 12.96 -9.56
CA VAL A 38 18.16 13.80 -10.66
C VAL A 38 19.30 13.96 -11.64
N ASN A 39 19.14 13.50 -12.87
CA ASN A 39 20.20 13.42 -13.89
C ASN A 39 21.46 12.72 -13.37
N GLY A 40 21.29 11.68 -12.57
CA GLY A 40 22.38 10.89 -11.95
C GLY A 40 23.04 11.52 -10.72
N ALA A 41 22.67 12.74 -10.32
CA ALA A 41 23.14 13.39 -9.11
C ALA A 41 22.19 13.17 -7.94
N GLU A 42 22.73 12.77 -6.79
CA GLU A 42 21.91 12.60 -5.58
C GLU A 42 21.32 13.94 -5.13
N THR A 43 20.02 13.93 -4.87
CA THR A 43 19.22 15.13 -4.57
C THR A 43 18.38 14.87 -3.31
N GLU A 44 18.28 15.88 -2.46
CA GLU A 44 17.40 15.81 -1.29
C GLU A 44 15.93 15.68 -1.73
N ALA A 45 15.21 14.79 -1.08
CA ALA A 45 13.79 14.56 -1.26
C ALA A 45 13.10 14.41 0.08
N ALA A 46 11.84 14.82 0.17
CA ALA A 46 11.06 14.56 1.36
C ALA A 46 10.56 13.12 1.33
N VAL A 47 10.92 12.33 2.33
CA VAL A 47 10.49 10.94 2.47
C VAL A 47 9.63 10.82 3.73
N LYS A 48 8.41 10.29 3.58
CA LYS A 48 7.45 10.09 4.66
C LYS A 48 6.93 8.67 4.62
N TYR A 49 6.62 8.10 5.79
CA TYR A 49 5.94 6.83 5.92
C TYR A 49 4.52 7.03 6.45
N GLU A 50 3.56 6.46 5.77
CA GLU A 50 2.16 6.44 6.20
C GLU A 50 1.80 5.06 6.76
N GLU A 51 1.75 4.95 8.08
CA GLU A 51 1.67 3.67 8.80
C GLU A 51 0.37 2.90 8.51
N LYS A 52 -0.76 3.59 8.41
CA LYS A 52 -2.06 2.95 8.13
C LYS A 52 -2.15 2.31 6.75
N LEU A 53 -1.48 2.90 5.77
CA LEU A 53 -1.47 2.43 4.38
C LEU A 53 -0.19 1.68 4.02
N GLN A 54 0.73 1.53 4.98
CA GLN A 54 2.03 0.87 4.80
C GLN A 54 2.72 1.35 3.52
N LYS A 55 2.75 2.67 3.31
CA LYS A 55 3.35 3.26 2.11
C LYS A 55 4.44 4.26 2.43
N ILE A 56 5.46 4.27 1.58
CA ILE A 56 6.52 5.26 1.57
C ILE A 56 6.19 6.29 0.50
N CYS A 57 6.03 7.56 0.88
CA CYS A 57 5.82 8.67 -0.02
C CYS A 57 7.13 9.42 -0.22
N VAL A 58 7.55 9.59 -1.47
CA VAL A 58 8.74 10.34 -1.86
C VAL A 58 8.30 11.56 -2.66
N GLU A 59 8.62 12.76 -2.17
CA GLU A 59 8.31 14.03 -2.83
C GLU A 59 9.61 14.66 -3.34
N VAL A 60 9.67 14.95 -4.63
CA VAL A 60 10.84 15.58 -5.27
C VAL A 60 10.40 16.57 -6.34
N GLU A 61 11.09 17.71 -6.41
CA GLU A 61 10.91 18.68 -7.50
C GLU A 61 12.07 18.56 -8.49
N ALA A 62 11.75 18.47 -9.77
CA ALA A 62 12.74 18.38 -10.83
C ALA A 62 12.28 19.11 -12.11
N ASP A 63 13.24 19.46 -12.97
CA ASP A 63 12.93 19.96 -14.31
C ASP A 63 12.23 18.87 -15.13
N THR A 64 11.26 19.25 -15.94
CA THR A 64 10.52 18.31 -16.79
C THR A 64 11.41 17.59 -17.81
N ALA A 65 12.56 18.19 -18.16
CA ALA A 65 13.57 17.59 -19.01
C ALA A 65 14.60 16.73 -18.26
N ALA A 66 14.48 16.61 -16.95
CA ALA A 66 15.38 15.79 -16.13
C ALA A 66 14.88 14.36 -16.02
N GLU A 67 15.82 13.42 -15.92
CA GLU A 67 15.54 12.06 -15.46
C GLU A 67 15.55 12.04 -13.93
N VAL A 68 14.51 11.45 -13.33
CA VAL A 68 14.43 11.25 -11.88
C VAL A 68 14.44 9.76 -11.59
N GLN A 69 15.41 9.31 -10.81
CA GLN A 69 15.48 7.92 -10.35
C GLN A 69 15.25 7.88 -8.84
N ILE A 70 14.36 7.00 -8.40
CA ILE A 70 14.13 6.70 -6.99
C ILE A 70 14.55 5.27 -6.74
N ILE A 71 15.56 5.11 -5.91
CA ILE A 71 16.11 3.82 -5.49
C ILE A 71 15.60 3.55 -4.09
N LEU A 72 14.95 2.42 -3.92
CA LEU A 72 14.41 1.94 -2.66
C LEU A 72 14.89 0.51 -2.44
N ALA A 73 15.54 0.25 -1.30
CA ALA A 73 15.90 -1.09 -0.84
C ALA A 73 15.13 -1.34 0.45
N GLY A 74 13.94 -1.92 0.35
CA GLY A 74 13.08 -2.19 1.50
C GLY A 74 12.43 -3.56 1.40
N GLU A 75 12.01 -4.06 2.54
CA GLU A 75 11.21 -5.28 2.63
C GLU A 75 9.75 -4.94 2.40
N VAL A 76 9.00 -5.90 1.87
CA VAL A 76 7.56 -5.82 1.78
C VAL A 76 6.99 -5.81 3.20
N ALA A 77 6.04 -4.93 3.46
CA ALA A 77 5.38 -4.87 4.76
C ALA A 77 4.60 -6.16 5.02
N ASP A 78 4.58 -6.60 6.27
CA ASP A 78 3.71 -7.70 6.68
C ASP A 78 2.25 -7.25 6.60
N ASN A 79 1.41 -8.09 5.99
CA ASN A 79 -0.02 -7.81 5.94
C ASN A 79 -0.61 -8.00 7.35
N GLN A 80 -0.97 -6.93 8.00
CA GLN A 80 -1.59 -6.91 9.35
C GLN A 80 -3.03 -7.45 9.30
N THR A 81 -3.21 -8.64 8.73
CA THR A 81 -4.55 -9.22 8.48
C THR A 81 -5.40 -9.30 9.75
N LYS A 82 -4.80 -9.65 10.89
CA LYS A 82 -5.54 -9.79 12.15
C LYS A 82 -6.07 -8.45 12.65
N GLU A 83 -5.23 -7.42 12.63
CA GLU A 83 -5.56 -6.06 13.04
C GLU A 83 -6.61 -5.46 12.09
N ARG A 84 -6.41 -5.61 10.79
CA ARG A 84 -7.34 -5.13 9.76
C ARG A 84 -8.71 -5.79 9.87
N VAL A 85 -8.75 -7.10 10.09
CA VAL A 85 -10.01 -7.85 10.32
C VAL A 85 -10.67 -7.42 11.62
N PHE A 86 -9.91 -7.24 12.70
CA PHE A 86 -10.44 -6.75 13.97
C PHE A 86 -11.10 -5.38 13.83
N ASP A 87 -10.40 -4.43 13.21
CA ASP A 87 -10.90 -3.07 12.99
C ASP A 87 -12.15 -3.05 12.11
N PHE A 88 -12.15 -3.83 11.03
CA PHE A 88 -13.29 -3.97 10.14
C PHE A 88 -14.51 -4.55 10.88
N LEU A 89 -14.35 -5.69 11.57
CA LEU A 89 -15.43 -6.33 12.30
C LEU A 89 -15.96 -5.45 13.45
N ASN A 90 -15.08 -4.67 14.08
CA ASN A 90 -15.49 -3.74 15.13
C ASN A 90 -16.44 -2.65 14.61
N GLN A 91 -16.21 -2.17 13.40
CA GLN A 91 -17.03 -1.14 12.75
C GLN A 91 -18.27 -1.70 12.04
N ALA A 92 -18.25 -2.98 11.63
CA ALA A 92 -19.35 -3.60 10.91
C ALA A 92 -20.65 -3.65 11.75
N GLU A 93 -21.79 -3.32 11.15
CA GLU A 93 -23.11 -3.38 11.79
C GLU A 93 -23.70 -4.80 11.75
N ILE A 94 -23.03 -5.76 12.39
CA ILE A 94 -23.45 -7.16 12.50
C ILE A 94 -23.48 -7.62 13.96
N GLY A 95 -24.19 -8.71 14.23
CA GLY A 95 -24.31 -9.26 15.58
C GLY A 95 -22.97 -9.71 16.18
N PHE A 96 -22.78 -9.46 17.48
CA PHE A 96 -21.52 -9.73 18.19
C PHE A 96 -21.05 -11.18 18.04
N VAL A 97 -21.96 -12.16 18.13
CA VAL A 97 -21.64 -13.58 17.99
C VAL A 97 -21.03 -13.89 16.61
N LEU A 98 -21.55 -13.24 15.57
CA LEU A 98 -20.99 -13.39 14.22
C LEU A 98 -19.61 -12.75 14.10
N LYS A 99 -19.40 -11.57 14.70
CA LYS A 99 -18.08 -10.91 14.76
C LYS A 99 -17.03 -11.83 15.39
N ASP A 100 -17.34 -12.36 16.56
CA ASP A 100 -16.44 -13.24 17.30
C ASP A 100 -16.11 -14.52 16.50
N ARG A 101 -17.14 -15.16 15.93
CA ARG A 101 -16.96 -16.35 15.09
C ARG A 101 -16.09 -16.10 13.86
N LEU A 102 -16.29 -14.98 13.17
CA LEU A 102 -15.48 -14.58 12.01
C LEU A 102 -14.04 -14.31 12.41
N TYR A 103 -13.83 -13.56 13.49
CA TYR A 103 -12.49 -13.25 13.97
C TYR A 103 -11.72 -14.51 14.37
N GLN A 104 -12.34 -15.43 15.15
CA GLN A 104 -11.73 -16.69 15.53
C GLN A 104 -11.40 -17.56 14.31
N LEU A 105 -12.32 -17.65 13.34
CA LEU A 105 -12.09 -18.41 12.11
C LEU A 105 -10.90 -17.88 11.31
N ILE A 106 -10.82 -16.57 11.11
CA ILE A 106 -9.79 -15.94 10.30
C ILE A 106 -8.43 -15.99 10.99
N THR A 107 -8.40 -15.84 12.31
CA THR A 107 -7.14 -15.83 13.08
C THR A 107 -6.64 -17.23 13.47
N ALA A 108 -7.36 -18.29 13.10
CA ALA A 108 -7.02 -19.69 13.44
C ALA A 108 -5.75 -20.21 12.71
N GLY A 109 -5.10 -19.43 11.86
CA GLY A 109 -3.88 -19.82 11.14
C GLY A 109 -4.10 -20.85 10.04
N LYS A 110 -5.30 -20.96 9.50
CA LYS A 110 -5.63 -21.84 8.37
C LYS A 110 -5.01 -21.35 7.07
N LYS A 111 -4.76 -22.28 6.14
CA LYS A 111 -4.36 -21.90 4.77
C LYS A 111 -5.48 -21.13 4.08
N LEU A 112 -5.14 -20.09 3.35
CA LEU A 112 -6.09 -19.20 2.69
C LEU A 112 -7.20 -19.94 1.90
N PRO A 113 -6.93 -20.94 1.04
CA PRO A 113 -8.00 -21.62 0.31
C PRO A 113 -9.03 -22.32 1.22
N VAL A 114 -8.58 -22.87 2.34
CA VAL A 114 -9.46 -23.53 3.32
C VAL A 114 -10.33 -22.49 4.01
N LEU A 115 -9.71 -21.38 4.45
CA LEU A 115 -10.41 -20.28 5.08
C LEU A 115 -11.49 -19.71 4.17
N LEU A 116 -11.17 -19.47 2.89
CA LEU A 116 -12.13 -18.94 1.92
C LEU A 116 -13.32 -19.89 1.71
N SER A 117 -13.07 -21.20 1.64
CA SER A 117 -14.14 -22.20 1.52
C SER A 117 -15.06 -22.20 2.74
N GLU A 118 -14.49 -22.07 3.94
CA GLU A 118 -15.29 -22.00 5.17
C GLU A 118 -16.10 -20.70 5.25
N LEU A 119 -15.52 -19.55 4.90
CA LEU A 119 -16.24 -18.27 4.83
C LEU A 119 -17.40 -18.33 3.83
N GLN A 120 -17.17 -18.94 2.66
CA GLN A 120 -18.21 -19.12 1.66
C GLN A 120 -19.37 -20.00 2.16
N SER A 121 -19.09 -21.04 2.96
CA SER A 121 -20.10 -21.91 3.54
C SER A 121 -20.95 -21.26 4.65
N MET A 122 -20.53 -20.10 5.15
CA MET A 122 -21.27 -19.36 6.19
C MET A 122 -22.45 -18.55 5.64
N GLU A 123 -22.64 -18.52 4.33
CA GLU A 123 -23.73 -17.75 3.67
C GLU A 123 -23.82 -16.29 4.17
N LEU A 124 -22.65 -15.64 4.29
CA LEU A 124 -22.57 -14.25 4.72
C LEU A 124 -23.23 -13.32 3.70
N ASP A 125 -23.66 -12.17 4.19
CA ASP A 125 -24.05 -11.08 3.29
C ASP A 125 -22.95 -10.79 2.27
N LYS A 126 -23.35 -10.44 1.04
CA LYS A 126 -22.42 -10.26 -0.09
C LYS A 126 -21.38 -9.18 0.17
N ASP A 127 -21.79 -8.08 0.79
CA ASP A 127 -20.90 -6.93 1.02
C ASP A 127 -19.92 -7.26 2.14
N LEU A 128 -20.39 -7.92 3.21
CA LEU A 128 -19.56 -8.43 4.29
C LEU A 128 -18.51 -9.43 3.77
N TYR A 129 -18.95 -10.40 2.96
CA TYR A 129 -18.05 -11.39 2.36
C TYR A 129 -17.01 -10.72 1.45
N GLY A 130 -17.44 -9.79 0.59
CA GLY A 130 -16.58 -9.03 -0.31
C GLY A 130 -15.49 -8.27 0.43
N ALA A 131 -15.85 -7.53 1.48
CA ALA A 131 -14.90 -6.78 2.29
C ALA A 131 -13.88 -7.69 3.02
N LEU A 132 -14.33 -8.82 3.56
CA LEU A 132 -13.42 -9.81 4.17
C LEU A 132 -12.46 -10.39 3.13
N MET A 133 -12.94 -10.70 1.92
CA MET A 133 -12.11 -11.19 0.82
C MET A 133 -11.03 -10.18 0.46
N GLU A 134 -11.36 -8.90 0.36
CA GLU A 134 -10.40 -7.84 0.08
C GLU A 134 -9.28 -7.78 1.14
N ILE A 135 -9.63 -7.88 2.43
CA ILE A 135 -8.64 -7.87 3.52
C ILE A 135 -7.74 -9.11 3.47
N LEU A 136 -8.29 -10.26 3.13
CA LEU A 136 -7.58 -11.55 3.17
C LEU A 136 -6.69 -11.80 1.94
N THR A 137 -6.95 -11.10 0.83
CA THR A 137 -6.23 -11.30 -0.45
C THR A 137 -5.37 -10.12 -0.87
N ALA A 138 -5.35 -9.04 -0.07
CA ALA A 138 -4.55 -7.84 -0.31
C ALA A 138 -3.04 -8.07 -0.08
#